data_a4bbf908f47d9bc370e6bed5ac185c55
#
_entry.id   a4bbf908f47d9bc370e6bed5ac185c55
#
_cell.length_a   1.000
_cell.length_b   1.000
_cell.length_c   1.000
_cell.angle_alpha   90.00
_cell.angle_beta   90.00
_cell.angle_gamma   90.00
#
_symmetry.space_group_name_H-M   'P 1'
#
loop_
_entity.id
_entity.type
_entity.pdbx_description
1 polymer ?
#
loop_
_entity_poly.entity_id
_entity_poly.type
_entity_poly.pdbx_seq_one_letter_code
_entity_poly.pdbx_strand_id
1 'polypeptide(L)'
;AYLPDFSFFMDGGENAVAKSKESVEYSILGAADAVSKLSPDFIAFQEVDLDGTRSYHINQFELLQSEFTEYSSNYAVDYDSAFLAYPIFEPHGKNKACLATFSCFEMDSALRRSLPISTSFTKVLDLDRCYSIVRIPVENGKELCLYNVHLTAYGGNDEVRKGQLSMLYNDMETDYKAGNYVI
;
A
#
# COMPACT_ATOMS: atom_id res chain seq x y z
N ALA A 1 0.21 11.98 -7.32
CA ALA A 1 0.52 13.39 -7.27
C ALA A 1 1.79 13.77 -8.04
N TYR A 2 2.59 12.78 -8.43
CA TYR A 2 3.72 12.97 -9.34
C TYR A 2 3.25 12.70 -10.78
N LEU A 3 3.70 13.55 -11.70
CA LEU A 3 3.34 13.53 -13.11
C LEU A 3 4.61 13.28 -13.96
N PRO A 4 4.53 12.92 -15.24
CA PRO A 4 5.72 12.70 -16.07
C PRO A 4 6.68 13.90 -16.14
N ASP A 5 6.16 15.11 -16.00
CA ASP A 5 6.92 16.37 -15.95
C ASP A 5 7.18 16.87 -14.51
N PHE A 6 6.79 16.09 -13.49
CA PHE A 6 6.96 16.38 -12.07
C PHE A 6 7.29 15.09 -11.32
N SER A 7 8.49 14.56 -11.59
CA SER A 7 8.90 13.22 -11.12
C SER A 7 9.52 13.24 -9.73
N PHE A 8 9.36 12.12 -9.03
CA PHE A 8 9.85 11.93 -7.68
C PHE A 8 11.38 11.73 -7.66
N PHE A 9 12.07 12.34 -6.70
CA PHE A 9 13.54 12.37 -6.66
C PHE A 9 14.17 10.97 -6.50
N MET A 10 13.51 10.04 -5.81
CA MET A 10 14.01 8.66 -5.66
C MET A 10 13.86 7.83 -6.94
N ASP A 11 12.98 8.25 -7.85
CA ASP A 11 12.79 7.64 -9.17
C ASP A 11 13.62 8.34 -10.26
N GLY A 12 14.61 9.12 -9.85
CA GLY A 12 15.49 9.87 -10.75
C GLY A 12 14.96 11.26 -11.14
N GLY A 13 13.89 11.73 -10.48
CA GLY A 13 13.37 13.08 -10.62
C GLY A 13 14.01 14.08 -9.66
N GLU A 14 13.38 15.23 -9.47
CA GLU A 14 13.91 16.34 -8.65
C GLU A 14 13.01 16.70 -7.46
N ASN A 15 11.76 16.19 -7.41
CA ASN A 15 10.74 16.64 -6.48
C ASN A 15 10.59 15.69 -5.29
N ALA A 16 10.65 16.23 -4.08
CA ALA A 16 10.50 15.45 -2.84
C ALA A 16 9.07 15.50 -2.27
N VAL A 17 8.29 16.50 -2.68
CA VAL A 17 6.92 16.76 -2.26
C VAL A 17 6.03 16.85 -3.51
N ALA A 18 4.78 16.49 -3.43
CA ALA A 18 3.83 16.63 -4.53
C ALA A 18 3.68 18.10 -4.95
N LYS A 19 3.26 18.35 -6.18
CA LYS A 19 3.17 19.70 -6.77
C LYS A 19 2.30 20.66 -5.96
N SER A 20 1.18 20.19 -5.42
CA SER A 20 0.26 20.94 -4.55
C SER A 20 -0.73 19.99 -3.87
N LYS A 21 -1.49 20.49 -2.89
CA LYS A 21 -2.60 19.74 -2.28
C LYS A 21 -3.62 19.31 -3.32
N GLU A 22 -4.01 20.23 -4.19
CA GLU A 22 -4.98 20.01 -5.26
C GLU A 22 -4.50 18.92 -6.23
N SER A 23 -3.18 18.83 -6.48
CA SER A 23 -2.63 17.76 -7.33
C SER A 23 -2.70 16.40 -6.65
N VAL A 24 -2.57 16.34 -5.32
CA VAL A 24 -2.74 15.09 -4.55
C VAL A 24 -4.20 14.64 -4.62
N GLU A 25 -5.13 15.53 -4.27
CA GLU A 25 -6.57 15.25 -4.30
C GLU A 25 -7.02 14.84 -5.71
N TYR A 26 -6.64 15.61 -6.74
CA TYR A 26 -6.96 15.31 -8.13
C TYR A 26 -6.46 13.92 -8.56
N SER A 27 -5.24 13.53 -8.16
CA SER A 27 -4.67 12.23 -8.51
C SER A 27 -5.41 11.08 -7.82
N ILE A 28 -5.73 11.22 -6.53
CA ILE A 28 -6.43 10.19 -5.77
C ILE A 28 -7.87 10.04 -6.24
N LEU A 29 -8.59 11.15 -6.39
CA LEU A 29 -9.98 11.13 -6.88
C LEU A 29 -10.05 10.64 -8.33
N GLY A 30 -9.07 11.01 -9.16
CA GLY A 30 -8.96 10.50 -10.54
C GLY A 30 -8.71 8.99 -10.60
N ALA A 31 -7.90 8.45 -9.68
CA ALA A 31 -7.70 7.01 -9.56
C ALA A 31 -8.99 6.30 -9.10
N ALA A 32 -9.69 6.87 -8.10
CA ALA A 32 -10.97 6.35 -7.63
C ALA A 32 -12.03 6.35 -8.73
N ASP A 33 -12.18 7.45 -9.48
CA ASP A 33 -13.12 7.55 -10.63
C ASP A 33 -12.81 6.51 -11.72
N ALA A 34 -11.52 6.30 -12.03
CA ALA A 34 -11.10 5.31 -13.03
C ALA A 34 -11.45 3.88 -12.59
N VAL A 35 -11.24 3.55 -11.32
CA VAL A 35 -11.54 2.23 -10.76
C VAL A 35 -13.05 2.02 -10.64
N SER A 36 -13.82 3.02 -10.18
CA SER A 36 -15.28 2.96 -10.05
C SER A 36 -15.98 2.58 -11.35
N LYS A 37 -15.47 3.04 -12.49
CA LYS A 37 -16.01 2.71 -13.82
C LYS A 37 -15.93 1.23 -14.17
N LEU A 38 -15.07 0.48 -13.51
CA LEU A 38 -14.93 -0.97 -13.70
C LEU A 38 -15.88 -1.77 -12.81
N SER A 39 -16.52 -1.14 -11.82
CA SER A 39 -17.40 -1.78 -10.82
C SER A 39 -16.77 -3.06 -10.23
N PRO A 40 -15.54 -3.03 -9.73
CA PRO A 40 -14.84 -4.21 -9.25
C PRO A 40 -15.40 -4.71 -7.93
N ASP A 41 -15.37 -6.03 -7.69
CA ASP A 41 -15.72 -6.60 -6.39
C ASP A 41 -14.66 -6.29 -5.32
N PHE A 42 -13.40 -6.16 -5.72
CA PHE A 42 -12.26 -5.90 -4.85
C PHE A 42 -11.34 -4.85 -5.44
N ILE A 43 -10.80 -4.00 -4.57
CA ILE A 43 -9.83 -2.97 -4.94
C ILE A 43 -8.65 -3.06 -3.99
N ALA A 44 -7.44 -3.09 -4.54
CA ALA A 44 -6.19 -3.06 -3.76
C ALA A 44 -5.34 -1.88 -4.23
N PHE A 45 -5.05 -0.96 -3.32
CA PHE A 45 -4.12 0.14 -3.52
C PHE A 45 -2.85 -0.07 -2.67
N GLN A 46 -1.72 0.38 -3.18
CA GLN A 46 -0.45 0.45 -2.46
C GLN A 46 0.01 1.90 -2.36
N GLU A 47 0.89 2.19 -1.39
CA GLU A 47 1.46 3.51 -1.16
C GLU A 47 0.41 4.62 -0.94
N VAL A 48 -0.68 4.30 -0.26
CA VAL A 48 -1.72 5.25 0.11
C VAL A 48 -1.28 6.01 1.37
N ASP A 49 -1.01 7.29 1.25
CA ASP A 49 -0.58 8.10 2.40
C ASP A 49 -1.72 8.30 3.39
N LEU A 50 -1.46 7.96 4.66
CA LEU A 50 -2.33 8.29 5.80
C LEU A 50 -2.00 9.69 6.34
N ASP A 51 -0.68 10.01 6.36
CA ASP A 51 -0.14 11.30 6.79
C ASP A 51 1.27 11.42 6.22
N GLY A 52 1.57 12.49 5.51
CA GLY A 52 2.88 12.65 4.94
C GLY A 52 3.21 14.07 4.50
N THR A 53 4.44 14.49 4.80
CA THR A 53 4.97 15.76 4.29
C THR A 53 4.92 15.79 2.76
N ARG A 54 5.25 14.66 2.10
CA ARG A 54 5.26 14.51 0.64
C ARG A 54 3.89 14.74 -0.03
N SER A 55 2.82 14.55 0.72
CA SER A 55 1.43 14.68 0.26
C SER A 55 0.63 15.75 1.03
N TYR A 56 1.33 16.73 1.62
CA TYR A 56 0.72 17.85 2.36
C TYR A 56 -0.20 17.42 3.51
N HIS A 57 0.10 16.28 4.15
CA HIS A 57 -0.68 15.71 5.26
C HIS A 57 -2.13 15.36 4.88
N ILE A 58 -2.38 15.10 3.58
CA ILE A 58 -3.67 14.63 3.10
C ILE A 58 -3.81 13.14 3.41
N ASN A 59 -4.86 12.77 4.14
CA ASN A 59 -5.22 11.38 4.35
C ASN A 59 -5.90 10.82 3.08
N GLN A 60 -5.11 10.19 2.24
CA GLN A 60 -5.57 9.63 0.97
C GLN A 60 -6.52 8.43 1.17
N PHE A 61 -6.36 7.69 2.28
CA PHE A 61 -7.27 6.59 2.60
C PHE A 61 -8.67 7.09 2.91
N GLU A 62 -8.82 8.18 3.68
CA GLU A 62 -10.12 8.79 3.94
C GLU A 62 -10.77 9.34 2.66
N LEU A 63 -9.98 9.91 1.74
CA LEU A 63 -10.50 10.32 0.42
C LEU A 63 -11.04 9.13 -0.36
N LEU A 64 -10.30 8.02 -0.42
CA LEU A 64 -10.77 6.79 -1.07
C LEU A 64 -12.02 6.22 -0.40
N GLN A 65 -12.08 6.23 0.95
CA GLN A 65 -13.29 5.80 1.67
C GLN A 65 -14.51 6.64 1.33
N SER A 66 -14.34 7.95 1.11
CA SER A 66 -15.45 8.84 0.72
C SER A 66 -15.98 8.56 -0.69
N GLU A 67 -15.15 8.01 -1.57
CA GLU A 67 -15.55 7.60 -2.93
C GLU A 67 -16.16 6.19 -2.98
N PHE A 68 -15.67 5.29 -2.11
CA PHE A 68 -16.09 3.88 -2.05
C PHE A 68 -16.98 3.59 -0.84
N THR A 69 -18.02 4.41 -0.62
CA THR A 69 -18.88 4.36 0.56
C THR A 69 -19.63 3.03 0.75
N GLU A 70 -19.91 2.32 -0.36
CA GLU A 70 -20.60 1.03 -0.35
C GLU A 70 -19.65 -0.17 -0.15
N TYR A 71 -18.33 0.10 -0.03
CA TYR A 71 -17.33 -0.94 0.17
C TYR A 71 -16.94 -1.02 1.65
N SER A 72 -16.79 -2.24 2.15
CA SER A 72 -15.99 -2.49 3.35
C SER A 72 -14.54 -2.14 3.06
N SER A 73 -13.83 -1.56 4.02
CA SER A 73 -12.45 -1.15 3.81
C SER A 73 -11.55 -1.51 4.97
N ASN A 74 -10.29 -1.81 4.66
CA ASN A 74 -9.23 -2.06 5.63
C ASN A 74 -7.91 -1.48 5.12
N TYR A 75 -7.00 -1.12 6.03
CA TYR A 75 -5.64 -0.76 5.67
C TYR A 75 -4.59 -1.42 6.56
N ALA A 76 -3.40 -1.61 6.00
CA ALA A 76 -2.22 -2.07 6.71
C ALA A 76 -1.05 -1.11 6.46
N VAL A 77 -0.50 -0.52 7.52
CA VAL A 77 0.65 0.40 7.40
C VAL A 77 1.85 -0.37 6.88
N ASP A 78 2.39 0.03 5.72
CA ASP A 78 3.56 -0.57 5.08
C ASP A 78 4.78 0.36 5.07
N TYR A 79 4.60 1.61 5.51
CA TYR A 79 5.62 2.63 5.57
C TYR A 79 5.34 3.62 6.70
N ASP A 80 6.25 3.75 7.68
CA ASP A 80 6.22 4.80 8.71
C ASP A 80 7.65 5.32 8.90
N SER A 81 8.01 6.38 8.18
CA SER A 81 9.38 6.88 8.13
C SER A 81 9.74 7.75 9.33
N ALA A 82 11.04 7.74 9.68
CA ALA A 82 11.62 8.86 10.38
C ALA A 82 11.60 10.11 9.47
N PHE A 83 11.85 11.29 10.05
CA PHE A 83 11.95 12.52 9.27
C PHE A 83 13.21 12.51 8.40
N LEU A 84 13.05 12.61 7.08
CA LEU A 84 14.14 12.74 6.10
C LEU A 84 14.33 14.21 5.72
N ALA A 85 15.44 14.80 6.17
CA ALA A 85 15.80 16.21 5.92
C ALA A 85 16.42 16.44 4.52
N TYR A 86 16.20 15.54 3.58
CA TYR A 86 16.70 15.63 2.21
C TYR A 86 15.53 15.59 1.22
N PRO A 87 15.56 16.36 0.11
CA PRO A 87 16.50 17.47 -0.22
C PRO A 87 16.47 18.62 0.80
N ILE A 88 17.60 19.36 0.94
CA ILE A 88 17.75 20.36 2.03
C ILE A 88 16.74 21.51 1.95
N PHE A 89 16.38 21.94 0.72
CA PHE A 89 15.47 23.07 0.52
C PHE A 89 14.00 22.66 0.45
N GLU A 90 13.70 21.39 0.21
CA GLU A 90 12.35 20.83 0.19
C GLU A 90 12.40 19.41 0.80
N PRO A 91 12.46 19.30 2.13
CA PRO A 91 12.59 18.00 2.79
C PRO A 91 11.45 17.06 2.45
N HIS A 92 11.79 15.80 2.15
CA HIS A 92 10.79 14.74 2.00
C HIS A 92 9.99 14.52 3.29
N GLY A 93 10.58 14.88 4.43
CA GLY A 93 9.93 14.92 5.72
C GLY A 93 9.59 13.55 6.29
N LYS A 94 8.54 13.49 7.11
CA LYS A 94 8.00 12.26 7.67
C LYS A 94 6.77 11.83 6.87
N ASN A 95 6.70 10.53 6.55
CA ASN A 95 5.60 9.99 5.76
C ASN A 95 5.12 8.67 6.35
N LYS A 96 3.80 8.48 6.34
CA LYS A 96 3.14 7.26 6.76
C LYS A 96 2.16 6.83 5.68
N ALA A 97 2.39 5.65 5.11
CA ALA A 97 1.57 5.10 4.04
C ALA A 97 1.10 3.68 4.36
N CYS A 98 0.14 3.21 3.60
CA CYS A 98 -0.48 1.92 3.81
C CYS A 98 -0.82 1.20 2.49
N LEU A 99 -1.08 -0.09 2.65
CA LEU A 99 -1.83 -0.90 1.70
C LEU A 99 -3.31 -0.71 2.06
N ALA A 100 -4.13 -0.28 1.11
CA ALA A 100 -5.56 -0.13 1.31
C ALA A 100 -6.32 -1.17 0.50
N THR A 101 -7.29 -1.83 1.13
CA THR A 101 -8.12 -2.87 0.51
C THR A 101 -9.59 -2.51 0.69
N PHE A 102 -10.34 -2.57 -0.40
CA PHE A 102 -11.79 -2.36 -0.43
C PHE A 102 -12.47 -3.60 -0.99
N SER A 103 -13.64 -3.93 -0.46
CA SER A 103 -14.46 -5.08 -0.88
C SER A 103 -15.93 -4.71 -0.86
N CYS A 104 -16.69 -5.07 -1.89
CA CYS A 104 -18.14 -4.96 -1.86
C CYS A 104 -18.79 -6.01 -0.93
N PHE A 105 -18.00 -6.96 -0.41
CA PHE A 105 -18.41 -7.94 0.59
C PHE A 105 -17.89 -7.58 1.98
N GLU A 106 -18.58 -8.01 3.01
CA GLU A 106 -18.16 -7.81 4.40
C GLU A 106 -16.85 -8.56 4.69
N MET A 107 -15.91 -7.88 5.32
CA MET A 107 -14.64 -8.44 5.76
C MET A 107 -14.78 -8.97 7.19
N ASP A 108 -14.60 -10.29 7.39
CA ASP A 108 -14.66 -10.91 8.72
C ASP A 108 -13.42 -10.55 9.56
N SER A 109 -12.24 -10.57 8.94
CA SER A 109 -10.98 -10.24 9.60
C SER A 109 -9.94 -9.71 8.65
N ALA A 110 -8.94 -9.02 9.21
CA ALA A 110 -7.78 -8.54 8.47
C ALA A 110 -6.50 -8.72 9.30
N LEU A 111 -5.46 -9.19 8.67
CA LEU A 111 -4.16 -9.44 9.28
C LEU A 111 -3.06 -8.72 8.50
N ARG A 112 -2.22 -7.94 9.21
CA ARG A 112 -0.98 -7.40 8.66
C ARG A 112 0.18 -8.34 8.96
N ARG A 113 0.96 -8.67 7.94
CA ARG A 113 2.18 -9.50 8.06
C ARG A 113 3.40 -8.68 7.68
N SER A 114 4.28 -8.42 8.65
CA SER A 114 5.56 -7.77 8.40
C SER A 114 6.47 -8.67 7.58
N LEU A 115 7.03 -8.13 6.51
CA LEU A 115 8.00 -8.81 5.67
C LEU A 115 9.43 -8.63 6.20
N PRO A 116 10.33 -9.59 5.99
CA PRO A 116 11.75 -9.39 6.28
C PRO A 116 12.31 -8.23 5.45
N ILE A 117 13.11 -7.39 6.09
CA ILE A 117 13.79 -6.25 5.48
C ILE A 117 15.30 -6.37 5.67
N SER A 118 16.08 -5.63 4.88
CA SER A 118 17.54 -5.59 5.01
C SER A 118 17.96 -5.08 6.40
N THR A 119 19.02 -5.67 6.97
CA THR A 119 19.64 -5.19 8.21
C THR A 119 20.77 -4.19 7.96
N SER A 120 21.05 -3.83 6.70
CA SER A 120 22.08 -2.88 6.28
C SER A 120 21.75 -1.44 6.68
N PHE A 121 22.74 -0.55 6.66
CA PHE A 121 22.57 0.91 6.89
C PHE A 121 21.61 1.59 5.90
N THR A 122 21.34 0.98 4.75
CA THR A 122 20.28 1.40 3.81
C THR A 122 18.86 1.25 4.37
N LYS A 123 18.71 0.67 5.57
CA LYS A 123 17.44 0.48 6.29
C LYS A 123 16.62 1.77 6.49
N VAL A 124 17.24 2.95 6.44
CA VAL A 124 16.55 4.24 6.54
C VAL A 124 15.62 4.49 5.35
N LEU A 125 15.85 3.79 4.22
CA LEU A 125 15.06 3.89 2.99
C LEU A 125 14.24 2.62 2.71
N ASP A 126 14.56 1.50 3.36
CA ASP A 126 13.91 0.19 3.15
C ASP A 126 12.96 -0.10 4.33
N LEU A 127 11.80 0.54 4.28
CA LEU A 127 10.89 0.66 5.40
C LEU A 127 9.85 -0.45 5.43
N ASP A 128 9.53 -0.87 6.61
CA ASP A 128 8.39 -1.67 7.13
C ASP A 128 7.49 -2.40 6.12
N ARG A 129 8.08 -3.00 5.08
CA ARG A 129 7.33 -3.74 4.05
C ARG A 129 6.42 -4.79 4.67
N CYS A 130 5.22 -4.90 4.14
CA CYS A 130 4.24 -5.87 4.61
C CYS A 130 3.35 -6.36 3.46
N TYR A 131 2.53 -7.34 3.79
CA TYR A 131 1.28 -7.62 3.09
C TYR A 131 0.13 -7.65 4.09
N SER A 132 -1.06 -7.39 3.61
CA SER A 132 -2.30 -7.62 4.34
C SER A 132 -3.03 -8.82 3.78
N ILE A 133 -3.70 -9.55 4.66
CA ILE A 133 -4.62 -10.63 4.30
C ILE A 133 -5.99 -10.22 4.82
N VAL A 134 -6.94 -10.04 3.92
CA VAL A 134 -8.34 -9.82 4.28
C VAL A 134 -9.11 -11.12 4.05
N ARG A 135 -9.93 -11.52 5.02
CA ARG A 135 -10.73 -12.74 4.96
C ARG A 135 -12.20 -12.39 4.78
N ILE A 136 -12.79 -12.99 3.79
CA ILE A 136 -14.17 -12.78 3.40
C ILE A 136 -14.87 -14.13 3.40
N PRO A 137 -15.92 -14.34 4.21
CA PRO A 137 -16.62 -15.60 4.29
C PRO A 137 -17.35 -15.91 2.97
N VAL A 138 -17.34 -17.18 2.58
CA VAL A 138 -18.09 -17.68 1.42
C VAL A 138 -19.10 -18.75 1.83
N GLU A 139 -20.14 -18.95 1.01
CA GLU A 139 -21.31 -19.78 1.36
C GLU A 139 -20.99 -21.21 1.79
N ASN A 140 -19.89 -21.79 1.31
CA ASN A 140 -19.49 -23.16 1.62
C ASN A 140 -18.76 -23.31 2.96
N GLY A 141 -18.74 -22.27 3.79
CA GLY A 141 -18.04 -22.24 5.09
C GLY A 141 -16.52 -22.12 4.96
N LYS A 142 -16.03 -21.72 3.79
CA LYS A 142 -14.65 -21.36 3.53
C LYS A 142 -14.49 -19.84 3.47
N GLU A 143 -13.29 -19.39 3.22
CA GLU A 143 -12.96 -17.97 3.10
C GLU A 143 -12.33 -17.67 1.75
N LEU A 144 -12.57 -16.47 1.24
CA LEU A 144 -11.71 -15.85 0.25
C LEU A 144 -10.64 -15.04 1.00
N CYS A 145 -9.38 -15.41 0.80
CA CYS A 145 -8.22 -14.76 1.37
C CYS A 145 -7.61 -13.84 0.32
N LEU A 146 -7.82 -12.54 0.48
CA LEU A 146 -7.31 -11.51 -0.42
C LEU A 146 -6.00 -10.95 0.12
N TYR A 147 -4.92 -11.14 -0.63
CA TYR A 147 -3.56 -10.71 -0.30
C TYR A 147 -3.21 -9.42 -1.03
N ASN A 148 -3.07 -8.30 -0.31
CA ASN A 148 -2.55 -7.05 -0.84
C ASN A 148 -1.09 -6.90 -0.41
N VAL A 149 -0.17 -6.82 -1.36
CA VAL A 149 1.27 -7.02 -1.11
C VAL A 149 2.09 -5.86 -1.66
N HIS A 150 3.06 -5.39 -0.88
CA HIS A 150 4.07 -4.44 -1.33
C HIS A 150 5.47 -4.94 -0.96
N LEU A 151 6.16 -5.51 -1.93
CA LEU A 151 7.52 -6.05 -1.77
C LEU A 151 8.59 -4.95 -1.87
N THR A 152 9.82 -5.27 -1.44
CA THR A 152 10.98 -4.41 -1.65
C THR A 152 11.20 -4.15 -3.15
N ALA A 153 11.41 -2.88 -3.51
CA ALA A 153 11.63 -2.43 -4.89
C ALA A 153 12.95 -2.94 -5.50
N TYR A 154 13.13 -2.68 -6.78
CA TYR A 154 14.33 -3.05 -7.55
C TYR A 154 15.61 -2.49 -6.91
N GLY A 155 16.69 -3.30 -6.90
CA GLY A 155 17.98 -2.95 -6.30
C GLY A 155 18.15 -3.40 -4.85
N GLY A 156 17.11 -3.97 -4.23
CA GLY A 156 17.21 -4.66 -2.94
C GLY A 156 18.00 -5.96 -3.06
N ASN A 157 18.52 -6.44 -1.93
CA ASN A 157 19.21 -7.73 -1.86
C ASN A 157 18.25 -8.86 -2.28
N ASP A 158 18.62 -9.65 -3.30
CA ASP A 158 17.85 -10.78 -3.82
C ASP A 158 17.43 -11.77 -2.71
N GLU A 159 18.26 -11.93 -1.67
CA GLU A 159 17.96 -12.78 -0.53
C GLU A 159 16.78 -12.24 0.30
N VAL A 160 16.69 -10.93 0.48
CA VAL A 160 15.55 -10.30 1.16
C VAL A 160 14.26 -10.55 0.39
N ARG A 161 14.27 -10.34 -0.93
CA ARG A 161 13.10 -10.58 -1.78
C ARG A 161 12.70 -12.05 -1.80
N LYS A 162 13.66 -12.97 -1.87
CA LYS A 162 13.39 -14.41 -1.76
C LYS A 162 12.74 -14.75 -0.42
N GLY A 163 13.24 -14.17 0.68
CA GLY A 163 12.65 -14.36 2.01
C GLY A 163 11.21 -13.81 2.08
N GLN A 164 10.95 -12.65 1.50
CA GLN A 164 9.62 -12.05 1.40
C GLN A 164 8.65 -12.93 0.62
N LEU A 165 9.05 -13.39 -0.56
CA LEU A 165 8.24 -14.29 -1.40
C LEU A 165 8.01 -15.65 -0.73
N SER A 166 9.03 -16.22 -0.08
CA SER A 166 8.88 -17.48 0.64
C SER A 166 7.85 -17.38 1.76
N MET A 167 7.87 -16.28 2.52
CA MET A 167 6.89 -16.04 3.59
C MET A 167 5.47 -15.87 3.02
N LEU A 168 5.32 -15.08 1.98
CA LEU A 168 4.04 -14.88 1.30
C LEU A 168 3.47 -16.21 0.78
N TYR A 169 4.25 -16.95 0.02
CA TYR A 169 3.81 -18.23 -0.55
C TYR A 169 3.48 -19.30 0.51
N ASN A 170 4.20 -19.32 1.62
CA ASN A 170 3.88 -20.23 2.72
C ASN A 170 2.52 -19.92 3.36
N ASP A 171 2.19 -18.65 3.54
CA ASP A 171 0.89 -18.24 4.07
C ASP A 171 -0.22 -18.54 3.06
N MET A 172 -0.03 -18.20 1.79
CA MET A 172 -0.98 -18.51 0.70
C MET A 172 -1.21 -20.02 0.56
N GLU A 173 -0.14 -20.82 0.62
CA GLU A 173 -0.23 -22.30 0.57
C GLU A 173 -0.99 -22.85 1.78
N THR A 174 -0.79 -22.26 2.95
CA THR A 174 -1.48 -22.66 4.18
C THR A 174 -2.99 -22.43 4.05
N ASP A 175 -3.39 -21.26 3.57
CA ASP A 175 -4.80 -20.94 3.33
C ASP A 175 -5.39 -21.85 2.24
N TYR A 176 -4.66 -22.07 1.16
CA TYR A 176 -5.10 -22.96 0.08
C TYR A 176 -5.28 -24.42 0.56
N LYS A 177 -4.34 -24.95 1.36
CA LYS A 177 -4.44 -26.30 1.94
C LYS A 177 -5.58 -26.44 2.94
N ALA A 178 -5.98 -25.35 3.60
CA ALA A 178 -7.19 -25.31 4.44
C ALA A 178 -8.49 -25.35 3.62
N GLY A 179 -8.39 -25.26 2.29
CA GLY A 179 -9.48 -25.28 1.35
C GLY A 179 -10.11 -23.89 1.11
N ASN A 180 -9.40 -22.82 1.47
CA ASN A 180 -9.79 -21.45 1.20
C ASN A 180 -9.44 -21.05 -0.24
N TYR A 181 -10.12 -20.01 -0.72
CA TYR A 181 -9.79 -19.36 -1.99
C TYR A 181 -8.72 -18.30 -1.74
N VAL A 182 -7.70 -18.25 -2.58
CA VAL A 182 -6.53 -17.36 -2.40
C VAL A 182 -6.33 -16.51 -3.64
N ILE A 183 -6.32 -15.19 -3.49
CA ILE A 183 -6.06 -14.22 -4.56
C ILE A 183 -5.10 -13.11 -4.07
#